data_b0c15f0f56565b4d8586b1db489752e7
#
_entry.id   b0c15f0f56565b4d8586b1db489752e7
#
_cell.length_a   1.000
_cell.length_b   1.000
_cell.length_c   1.000
_cell.angle_alpha   90.00
_cell.angle_beta   90.00
_cell.angle_gamma   90.00
#
_symmetry.space_group_name_H-M   'P 1'
#
loop_
_entity.id
_entity.type
_entity.pdbx_description
1 polymer ?
#
loop_
_entity_poly.entity_id
_entity_poly.type
_entity_poly.pdbx_seq_one_letter_code
_entity_poly.pdbx_strand_id
1 'polypeptide(L)'
;FDGDQMAVHLPLGNEAILEAQMLMLASHNILNPANGAPITVPSQDMVLGLYYISKLRQGVKGEGATFYGPEEATIAYNEGKLSMHAAINVYVDDIENGEKVRRMITTSVGRLMVNEFVPEAVGYVNETLGKKALRDIIGKVIKICGVAVTAKFLDDIKNLGYYMAFKGGLSFNLGDVIIPEEKATLIQQGYEEVESVMANYGMGVITNNERYNQIIDTWTHINSQLSDIVIKHLKEDQQGFNSVYMMMDSGARGSKEQIRQLSGIRGLMAKPQKSGAEGGQQIIENPILSNFKEGLSVLEYFISTHGARKGLADTALKTADAGYLTRRLVDVSQDVIINEEDCGTLRGLVATELKKNEEVIASLYERILGRVSVHDVIHPQTGEILVRAGEEIREDAAEAIEKSPIEQVEIRSVLTCESKKGVCAKCYGRNLATNHMVQRGEVVGVIAAQSIGEPGTQLTLRTFHVGGVASNVATE
;
A
#
# COMPACT_ATOMS: atom_id res chain seq x y z
N PHE A 1 14.81 -12.78 -10.41
CA PHE A 1 15.57 -13.98 -10.87
C PHE A 1 16.70 -13.57 -11.80
N ASP A 2 17.55 -12.71 -11.34
CA ASP A 2 18.62 -12.07 -12.11
C ASP A 2 20.01 -12.36 -11.51
N GLY A 3 20.23 -13.57 -11.09
CA GLY A 3 21.47 -14.04 -10.50
C GLY A 3 21.31 -14.82 -9.19
N ASP A 4 20.07 -14.99 -8.74
CA ASP A 4 19.77 -15.78 -7.55
C ASP A 4 19.96 -17.29 -7.82
N GLN A 5 20.50 -18.00 -6.84
CA GLN A 5 20.59 -19.45 -6.87
C GLN A 5 19.33 -20.05 -6.26
N MET A 6 18.72 -21.00 -6.97
CA MET A 6 17.53 -21.71 -6.53
C MET A 6 17.70 -23.22 -6.66
N ALA A 7 17.09 -23.98 -5.75
CA ALA A 7 17.01 -25.43 -5.86
C ALA A 7 15.74 -25.82 -6.62
N VAL A 8 15.86 -26.81 -7.49
CA VAL A 8 14.72 -27.44 -8.19
C VAL A 8 14.52 -28.82 -7.60
N HIS A 9 13.26 -29.12 -7.22
CA HIS A 9 12.89 -30.42 -6.67
C HIS A 9 11.73 -31.01 -7.48
N LEU A 10 11.87 -32.28 -7.87
CA LEU A 10 10.83 -33.05 -8.53
C LEU A 10 10.14 -33.95 -7.52
N PRO A 11 8.83 -33.78 -7.24
CA PRO A 11 8.07 -34.70 -6.39
C PRO A 11 8.02 -36.09 -7.02
N LEU A 12 8.40 -37.15 -6.28
CA LEU A 12 8.51 -38.51 -6.82
C LEU A 12 7.29 -39.37 -6.55
N GLY A 13 6.58 -39.16 -5.43
CA GLY A 13 5.41 -39.92 -5.05
C GLY A 13 4.10 -39.24 -5.47
N ASN A 14 3.05 -40.05 -5.73
CA ASN A 14 1.73 -39.51 -6.08
C ASN A 14 1.15 -38.64 -4.95
N GLU A 15 1.41 -38.97 -3.70
CA GLU A 15 1.01 -38.16 -2.53
C GLU A 15 1.71 -36.81 -2.54
N ALA A 16 3.04 -36.81 -2.75
CA ALA A 16 3.82 -35.56 -2.83
C ALA A 16 3.41 -34.69 -4.03
N ILE A 17 3.08 -35.31 -5.18
CA ILE A 17 2.55 -34.60 -6.36
C ILE A 17 1.20 -33.93 -6.02
N LEU A 18 0.31 -34.68 -5.36
CA LEU A 18 -1.01 -34.15 -4.97
C LEU A 18 -0.89 -33.00 -3.97
N GLU A 19 -0.04 -33.14 -2.96
CA GLU A 19 0.22 -32.07 -1.99
C GLU A 19 0.81 -30.82 -2.67
N ALA A 20 1.77 -30.99 -3.59
CA ALA A 20 2.34 -29.87 -4.34
C ALA A 20 1.27 -29.13 -5.18
N GLN A 21 0.38 -29.86 -5.84
CA GLN A 21 -0.69 -29.29 -6.66
C GLN A 21 -1.78 -28.62 -5.81
N MET A 22 -2.18 -29.23 -4.71
CA MET A 22 -3.31 -28.74 -3.92
C MET A 22 -2.92 -27.63 -2.93
N LEU A 23 -1.71 -27.71 -2.33
CA LEU A 23 -1.30 -26.84 -1.24
C LEU A 23 -0.23 -25.82 -1.65
N MET A 24 0.69 -26.17 -2.55
CA MET A 24 1.86 -25.33 -2.87
C MET A 24 1.69 -24.49 -4.14
N LEU A 25 0.77 -24.84 -5.02
CA LEU A 25 0.60 -24.14 -6.28
C LEU A 25 0.24 -22.67 -6.06
N ALA A 26 0.98 -21.74 -6.66
CA ALA A 26 0.83 -20.29 -6.46
C ALA A 26 -0.58 -19.79 -6.82
N SER A 27 -1.22 -20.37 -7.85
CA SER A 27 -2.59 -20.01 -8.24
C SER A 27 -3.64 -20.31 -7.16
N HIS A 28 -3.35 -21.19 -6.20
CA HIS A 28 -4.24 -21.50 -5.08
C HIS A 28 -3.96 -20.65 -3.84
N ASN A 29 -2.80 -19.95 -3.78
CA ASN A 29 -2.34 -19.16 -2.64
C ASN A 29 -2.28 -17.67 -2.98
N ILE A 30 -3.42 -17.10 -3.37
CA ILE A 30 -3.51 -15.70 -3.80
C ILE A 30 -3.62 -14.75 -2.61
N LEU A 31 -4.19 -15.19 -1.48
CA LEU A 31 -4.42 -14.35 -0.31
C LEU A 31 -3.29 -14.47 0.72
N ASN A 32 -2.98 -13.34 1.36
CA ASN A 32 -2.00 -13.27 2.43
C ASN A 32 -2.59 -13.81 3.74
N PRO A 33 -1.97 -14.80 4.39
CA PRO A 33 -2.44 -15.32 5.67
C PRO A 33 -2.39 -14.30 6.81
N ALA A 34 -1.60 -13.20 6.69
CA ALA A 34 -1.48 -12.19 7.73
C ALA A 34 -2.70 -11.24 7.79
N ASN A 35 -3.22 -10.81 6.64
CA ASN A 35 -4.27 -9.80 6.55
C ASN A 35 -5.40 -10.11 5.55
N GLY A 36 -5.34 -11.24 4.85
CA GLY A 36 -6.35 -11.63 3.85
C GLY A 36 -6.35 -10.79 2.56
N ALA A 37 -5.41 -9.87 2.40
CA ALA A 37 -5.29 -9.09 1.18
C ALA A 37 -4.62 -9.91 0.06
N PRO A 38 -4.94 -9.66 -1.23
CA PRO A 38 -4.25 -10.33 -2.32
C PRO A 38 -2.74 -10.06 -2.29
N ILE A 39 -1.92 -11.14 -2.38
CA ILE A 39 -0.45 -11.04 -2.52
C ILE A 39 -0.07 -10.82 -3.97
N THR A 40 -0.68 -11.58 -4.88
CA THR A 40 -0.43 -11.56 -6.31
C THR A 40 -1.07 -10.33 -6.95
N VAL A 41 -0.44 -9.17 -6.74
CA VAL A 41 -0.89 -7.90 -7.32
C VAL A 41 0.11 -7.50 -8.40
N PRO A 42 -0.35 -6.97 -9.55
CA PRO A 42 0.54 -6.41 -10.56
C PRO A 42 1.52 -5.41 -9.94
N SER A 43 2.74 -5.39 -10.45
CA SER A 43 3.82 -4.53 -9.96
C SER A 43 4.62 -3.93 -11.12
N GLN A 44 5.35 -2.85 -10.84
CA GLN A 44 6.27 -2.20 -11.78
C GLN A 44 5.61 -1.91 -13.15
N ASP A 45 6.15 -2.45 -14.24
CA ASP A 45 5.70 -2.15 -15.61
C ASP A 45 4.26 -2.58 -15.89
N MET A 46 3.78 -3.65 -15.23
CA MET A 46 2.39 -4.07 -15.33
C MET A 46 1.43 -2.97 -14.83
N VAL A 47 1.72 -2.42 -13.64
CA VAL A 47 0.92 -1.31 -13.07
C VAL A 47 1.03 -0.06 -13.91
N LEU A 48 2.25 0.27 -14.37
CA LEU A 48 2.50 1.45 -15.18
C LEU A 48 1.72 1.41 -16.51
N GLY A 49 1.71 0.26 -17.19
CA GLY A 49 0.96 0.07 -18.41
C GLY A 49 -0.56 0.21 -18.21
N LEU A 50 -1.11 -0.41 -17.16
CA LEU A 50 -2.53 -0.31 -16.84
C LEU A 50 -2.93 1.10 -16.39
N TYR A 51 -2.08 1.76 -15.63
CA TYR A 51 -2.28 3.17 -15.23
C TYR A 51 -2.29 4.08 -16.46
N TYR A 52 -1.34 3.93 -17.37
CA TYR A 52 -1.25 4.71 -18.58
C TYR A 52 -2.53 4.63 -19.40
N ILE A 53 -3.03 3.43 -19.70
CA ILE A 53 -4.22 3.26 -20.53
C ILE A 53 -5.52 3.71 -19.85
N SER A 54 -5.59 3.66 -18.53
CA SER A 54 -6.79 4.06 -17.77
C SER A 54 -6.90 5.56 -17.53
N LYS A 55 -5.83 6.33 -17.82
CA LYS A 55 -5.78 7.78 -17.61
C LYS A 55 -6.46 8.54 -18.75
N LEU A 56 -7.24 9.57 -18.39
CA LEU A 56 -7.91 10.45 -19.34
C LEU A 56 -7.02 11.65 -19.70
N ARG A 57 -7.11 12.10 -20.96
CA ARG A 57 -6.43 13.29 -21.47
C ARG A 57 -7.44 14.18 -22.18
N GLN A 58 -7.39 15.49 -21.89
CA GLN A 58 -8.25 16.47 -22.51
C GLN A 58 -7.66 16.98 -23.83
N GLY A 59 -8.49 17.46 -24.75
CA GLY A 59 -8.05 18.06 -26.01
C GLY A 59 -7.51 17.05 -27.03
N VAL A 60 -7.81 15.76 -26.88
CA VAL A 60 -7.37 14.71 -27.81
C VAL A 60 -8.42 14.36 -28.85
N LYS A 61 -7.98 13.74 -29.95
CA LYS A 61 -8.85 13.36 -31.07
C LYS A 61 -9.98 12.44 -30.63
N GLY A 62 -11.23 12.80 -30.93
CA GLY A 62 -12.41 12.00 -30.64
C GLY A 62 -13.02 12.24 -29.26
N GLU A 63 -12.59 13.27 -28.54
CA GLU A 63 -13.19 13.63 -27.25
C GLU A 63 -14.67 13.97 -27.38
N GLY A 64 -15.51 13.46 -26.46
CA GLY A 64 -16.96 13.67 -26.46
C GLY A 64 -17.74 12.82 -27.46
N ALA A 65 -17.09 11.99 -28.26
CA ALA A 65 -17.79 11.08 -29.18
C ALA A 65 -18.65 10.07 -28.41
N THR A 66 -19.80 9.74 -28.98
CA THR A 66 -20.76 8.79 -28.41
C THR A 66 -20.83 7.53 -29.25
N PHE A 67 -20.73 6.37 -28.60
CA PHE A 67 -20.74 5.06 -29.23
C PHE A 67 -21.82 4.18 -28.60
N TYR A 68 -22.38 3.31 -29.43
CA TYR A 68 -23.45 2.39 -29.02
C TYR A 68 -22.95 1.21 -28.18
N GLY A 69 -21.66 0.90 -28.30
CA GLY A 69 -21.05 -0.18 -27.53
C GLY A 69 -19.50 -0.15 -27.53
N PRO A 70 -18.85 -0.98 -26.70
CA PRO A 70 -17.40 -1.06 -26.60
C PRO A 70 -16.71 -1.44 -27.93
N GLU A 71 -17.34 -2.33 -28.72
CA GLU A 71 -16.81 -2.80 -29.99
C GLU A 71 -16.69 -1.68 -31.02
N GLU A 72 -17.71 -0.82 -31.12
CA GLU A 72 -17.73 0.34 -32.05
C GLU A 72 -16.60 1.32 -31.68
N ALA A 73 -16.41 1.60 -30.37
CA ALA A 73 -15.34 2.46 -29.90
C ALA A 73 -13.96 1.87 -30.20
N THR A 74 -13.80 0.56 -30.07
CA THR A 74 -12.54 -0.16 -30.39
C THR A 74 -12.24 -0.11 -31.88
N ILE A 75 -13.24 -0.28 -32.75
CA ILE A 75 -13.11 -0.13 -34.22
C ILE A 75 -12.67 1.28 -34.57
N ALA A 76 -13.31 2.32 -34.00
CA ALA A 76 -12.97 3.71 -34.23
C ALA A 76 -11.53 4.04 -33.78
N TYR A 77 -11.07 3.43 -32.70
CA TYR A 77 -9.68 3.53 -32.25
C TYR A 77 -8.70 2.88 -33.23
N ASN A 78 -8.99 1.67 -33.70
CA ASN A 78 -8.16 0.95 -34.66
C ASN A 78 -8.06 1.68 -36.01
N GLU A 79 -9.13 2.36 -36.44
CA GLU A 79 -9.12 3.24 -37.62
C GLU A 79 -8.38 4.58 -37.40
N GLY A 80 -7.88 4.85 -36.21
CA GLY A 80 -7.18 6.07 -35.86
C GLY A 80 -8.08 7.32 -35.79
N LYS A 81 -9.40 7.15 -35.69
CA LYS A 81 -10.35 8.24 -35.52
C LYS A 81 -10.45 8.70 -34.07
N LEU A 82 -10.04 7.86 -33.12
CA LEU A 82 -10.17 8.04 -31.69
C LEU A 82 -8.81 7.85 -31.01
N SER A 83 -8.52 8.68 -30.00
CA SER A 83 -7.35 8.48 -29.12
C SER A 83 -7.70 7.53 -27.99
N MET A 84 -6.72 6.74 -27.52
CA MET A 84 -6.87 5.83 -26.39
C MET A 84 -7.30 6.53 -25.10
N HIS A 85 -6.85 7.77 -24.90
CA HIS A 85 -7.08 8.56 -23.68
C HIS A 85 -8.25 9.53 -23.77
N ALA A 86 -8.97 9.55 -24.90
CA ALA A 86 -10.11 10.42 -25.11
C ALA A 86 -11.25 10.06 -24.17
N ALA A 87 -11.88 11.07 -23.56
CA ALA A 87 -13.12 10.89 -22.81
C ALA A 87 -14.26 10.71 -23.82
N ILE A 88 -14.90 9.54 -23.83
CA ILE A 88 -15.98 9.15 -24.73
C ILE A 88 -17.19 8.68 -23.96
N ASN A 89 -18.37 8.77 -24.57
CA ASN A 89 -19.61 8.27 -24.00
C ASN A 89 -19.97 6.93 -24.66
N VAL A 90 -20.06 5.88 -23.87
CA VAL A 90 -20.34 4.52 -24.38
C VAL A 90 -21.44 3.88 -23.56
N TYR A 91 -22.35 3.15 -24.22
CA TYR A 91 -23.28 2.26 -23.53
C TYR A 91 -22.54 1.00 -23.13
N VAL A 92 -22.54 0.70 -21.84
CA VAL A 92 -21.92 -0.50 -21.26
C VAL A 92 -22.95 -1.28 -20.45
N ASP A 93 -22.76 -2.58 -20.39
CA ASP A 93 -23.51 -3.44 -19.50
C ASP A 93 -22.82 -3.45 -18.15
N ASP A 94 -23.52 -3.03 -17.11
CA ASP A 94 -23.04 -3.00 -15.73
C ASP A 94 -23.97 -3.83 -14.84
N ILE A 95 -23.51 -4.17 -13.65
CA ILE A 95 -24.31 -4.93 -12.68
C ILE A 95 -24.69 -3.99 -11.53
N GLU A 96 -25.97 -3.74 -11.38
CA GLU A 96 -26.55 -3.01 -10.25
C GLU A 96 -27.49 -3.93 -9.48
N ASN A 97 -27.24 -4.12 -8.18
CA ASN A 97 -28.04 -5.01 -7.31
C ASN A 97 -28.23 -6.45 -7.84
N GLY A 98 -27.25 -6.96 -8.60
CA GLY A 98 -27.30 -8.31 -9.20
C GLY A 98 -28.04 -8.42 -10.55
N GLU A 99 -28.57 -7.32 -11.07
CA GLU A 99 -29.22 -7.26 -12.39
C GLU A 99 -28.31 -6.56 -13.41
N LYS A 100 -28.30 -7.07 -14.66
CA LYS A 100 -27.60 -6.41 -15.76
C LYS A 100 -28.38 -5.17 -16.21
N VAL A 101 -27.76 -4.00 -16.05
CA VAL A 101 -28.31 -2.71 -16.47
C VAL A 101 -27.42 -2.11 -17.52
N ARG A 102 -28.00 -1.76 -18.67
CA ARG A 102 -27.28 -1.04 -19.74
C ARG A 102 -27.36 0.46 -19.50
N ARG A 103 -26.22 1.08 -19.28
CA ARG A 103 -26.14 2.53 -19.01
C ARG A 103 -25.08 3.20 -19.85
N MET A 104 -25.29 4.50 -20.12
CA MET A 104 -24.30 5.33 -20.79
C MET A 104 -23.35 5.91 -19.75
N ILE A 105 -22.06 5.67 -19.92
CA ILE A 105 -21.02 6.18 -19.05
C ILE A 105 -19.95 6.92 -19.85
N THR A 106 -19.32 7.91 -19.21
CA THR A 106 -18.13 8.56 -19.75
C THR A 106 -16.90 7.76 -19.36
N THR A 107 -16.18 7.25 -20.34
CA THR A 107 -15.02 6.36 -20.16
C THR A 107 -13.96 6.63 -21.20
N SER A 108 -12.95 5.76 -21.34
CA SER A 108 -11.94 5.80 -22.41
C SER A 108 -11.78 4.44 -23.07
N VAL A 109 -11.21 4.41 -24.27
CA VAL A 109 -10.89 3.14 -24.95
C VAL A 109 -9.97 2.27 -24.11
N GLY A 110 -8.98 2.85 -23.44
CA GLY A 110 -8.09 2.10 -22.55
C GLY A 110 -8.82 1.41 -21.40
N ARG A 111 -9.82 2.06 -20.80
CA ARG A 111 -10.68 1.44 -19.76
C ARG A 111 -11.59 0.36 -20.34
N LEU A 112 -12.09 0.52 -21.56
CA LEU A 112 -12.84 -0.53 -22.25
C LEU A 112 -11.98 -1.79 -22.46
N MET A 113 -10.73 -1.62 -22.89
CA MET A 113 -9.79 -2.73 -23.06
C MET A 113 -9.49 -3.48 -21.75
N VAL A 114 -9.41 -2.78 -20.62
CA VAL A 114 -9.26 -3.44 -19.31
C VAL A 114 -10.50 -4.23 -18.95
N ASN A 115 -11.69 -3.63 -19.17
CA ASN A 115 -12.96 -4.28 -18.81
C ASN A 115 -13.29 -5.50 -19.67
N GLU A 116 -12.62 -5.68 -20.81
CA GLU A 116 -12.72 -6.92 -21.61
C GLU A 116 -12.23 -8.16 -20.80
N PHE A 117 -11.27 -7.96 -19.89
CA PHE A 117 -10.72 -9.03 -19.06
C PHE A 117 -11.36 -9.10 -17.67
N VAL A 118 -12.04 -8.04 -17.21
CA VAL A 118 -12.74 -8.05 -15.91
C VAL A 118 -13.95 -8.97 -16.01
N PRO A 119 -14.12 -9.94 -15.09
CA PRO A 119 -15.31 -10.79 -15.09
C PRO A 119 -16.59 -9.97 -14.95
N GLU A 120 -17.59 -10.26 -15.77
CA GLU A 120 -18.88 -9.54 -15.78
C GLU A 120 -19.53 -9.42 -14.39
N ALA A 121 -19.38 -10.44 -13.56
CA ALA A 121 -19.96 -10.47 -12.22
C ALA A 121 -19.45 -9.36 -11.27
N VAL A 122 -18.31 -8.73 -11.57
CA VAL A 122 -17.70 -7.66 -10.75
C VAL A 122 -18.27 -6.29 -11.08
N GLY A 123 -18.87 -6.15 -12.28
CA GLY A 123 -19.34 -4.87 -12.82
C GLY A 123 -18.24 -4.09 -13.55
N TYR A 124 -18.63 -2.94 -14.12
CA TYR A 124 -17.74 -2.11 -14.92
C TYR A 124 -16.80 -1.25 -14.07
N VAL A 125 -15.49 -1.35 -14.34
CA VAL A 125 -14.46 -0.58 -13.66
C VAL A 125 -14.16 0.71 -14.45
N ASN A 126 -14.47 1.88 -13.88
CA ASN A 126 -14.29 3.20 -14.52
C ASN A 126 -13.42 4.15 -13.69
N GLU A 127 -12.27 3.67 -13.25
CA GLU A 127 -11.31 4.47 -12.46
C GLU A 127 -9.90 4.37 -13.03
N THR A 128 -8.99 5.23 -12.55
CA THR A 128 -7.58 5.15 -12.92
C THR A 128 -6.91 4.03 -12.13
N LEU A 129 -6.29 3.08 -12.85
CA LEU A 129 -5.78 1.84 -12.28
C LEU A 129 -4.38 2.00 -11.70
N GLY A 130 -4.30 2.48 -10.46
CA GLY A 130 -3.07 2.41 -9.67
C GLY A 130 -2.95 1.09 -8.90
N LYS A 131 -1.83 0.90 -8.22
CA LYS A 131 -1.55 -0.35 -7.45
C LYS A 131 -2.63 -0.63 -6.39
N LYS A 132 -3.18 0.41 -5.75
CA LYS A 132 -4.25 0.27 -4.73
C LYS A 132 -5.55 -0.17 -5.39
N ALA A 133 -5.99 0.53 -6.45
CA ALA A 133 -7.21 0.21 -7.18
C ALA A 133 -7.18 -1.23 -7.73
N LEU A 134 -6.04 -1.65 -8.30
CA LEU A 134 -5.87 -3.03 -8.77
C LEU A 134 -6.00 -4.06 -7.65
N ARG A 135 -5.44 -3.79 -6.47
CA ARG A 135 -5.60 -4.67 -5.30
C ARG A 135 -7.05 -4.81 -4.88
N ASP A 136 -7.79 -3.71 -4.86
CA ASP A 136 -9.20 -3.69 -4.47
C ASP A 136 -10.07 -4.44 -5.49
N ILE A 137 -9.79 -4.29 -6.79
CA ILE A 137 -10.46 -5.03 -7.87
C ILE A 137 -10.17 -6.53 -7.73
N ILE A 138 -8.92 -6.93 -7.56
CA ILE A 138 -8.53 -8.34 -7.37
C ILE A 138 -9.22 -8.93 -6.14
N GLY A 139 -9.31 -8.16 -5.05
CA GLY A 139 -10.06 -8.56 -3.86
C GLY A 139 -11.54 -8.80 -4.12
N LYS A 140 -12.19 -7.98 -4.96
CA LYS A 140 -13.58 -8.18 -5.40
C LYS A 140 -13.71 -9.40 -6.30
N VAL A 141 -12.82 -9.57 -7.27
CA VAL A 141 -12.84 -10.71 -8.21
C VAL A 141 -12.74 -12.03 -7.46
N ILE A 142 -11.83 -12.14 -6.49
CA ILE A 142 -11.63 -13.38 -5.73
C ILE A 142 -12.84 -13.73 -4.86
N LYS A 143 -13.52 -12.72 -4.31
CA LYS A 143 -14.73 -12.92 -3.49
C LYS A 143 -15.92 -13.39 -4.32
N ILE A 144 -16.11 -12.82 -5.51
CA ILE A 144 -17.30 -13.06 -6.34
C ILE A 144 -17.10 -14.28 -7.24
N CYS A 145 -15.94 -14.39 -7.89
CA CYS A 145 -15.69 -15.38 -8.95
C CYS A 145 -14.84 -16.57 -8.50
N GLY A 146 -14.21 -16.48 -7.31
CA GLY A 146 -13.35 -17.55 -6.78
C GLY A 146 -11.95 -17.57 -7.39
N VAL A 147 -11.11 -18.49 -6.87
CA VAL A 147 -9.66 -18.52 -7.11
C VAL A 147 -9.30 -18.81 -8.57
N ALA A 148 -9.96 -19.75 -9.23
CA ALA A 148 -9.61 -20.16 -10.61
C ALA A 148 -9.81 -19.05 -11.63
N VAL A 149 -10.94 -18.34 -11.54
CA VAL A 149 -11.23 -17.20 -12.42
C VAL A 149 -10.29 -16.04 -12.13
N THR A 150 -9.96 -15.81 -10.86
CA THR A 150 -9.01 -14.78 -10.45
C THR A 150 -7.61 -15.06 -11.00
N ALA A 151 -7.15 -16.29 -11.00
CA ALA A 151 -5.84 -16.65 -11.56
C ALA A 151 -5.77 -16.33 -13.05
N LYS A 152 -6.80 -16.67 -13.83
CA LYS A 152 -6.89 -16.32 -15.26
C LYS A 152 -6.91 -14.80 -15.46
N PHE A 153 -7.74 -14.09 -14.70
CA PHE A 153 -7.82 -12.63 -14.73
C PHE A 153 -6.46 -11.96 -14.45
N LEU A 154 -5.70 -12.48 -13.48
CA LEU A 154 -4.36 -11.97 -13.18
C LEU A 154 -3.37 -12.18 -14.35
N ASP A 155 -3.44 -13.33 -15.03
CA ASP A 155 -2.60 -13.60 -16.20
C ASP A 155 -2.97 -12.69 -17.38
N ASP A 156 -4.23 -12.46 -17.61
CA ASP A 156 -4.72 -11.60 -18.70
C ASP A 156 -4.32 -10.12 -18.44
N ILE A 157 -4.52 -9.61 -17.21
CA ILE A 157 -4.11 -8.26 -16.81
C ILE A 157 -2.58 -8.09 -16.85
N LYS A 158 -1.82 -9.08 -16.44
CA LYS A 158 -0.36 -9.06 -16.54
C LYS A 158 0.07 -8.86 -18.00
N ASN A 159 -0.47 -9.66 -18.90
CA ASN A 159 -0.14 -9.60 -20.32
C ASN A 159 -0.55 -8.24 -20.94
N LEU A 160 -1.75 -7.76 -20.61
CA LEU A 160 -2.22 -6.44 -21.04
C LEU A 160 -1.31 -5.32 -20.53
N GLY A 161 -0.93 -5.37 -19.23
CA GLY A 161 -0.07 -4.37 -18.61
C GLY A 161 1.30 -4.26 -19.29
N TYR A 162 1.97 -5.39 -19.51
CA TYR A 162 3.25 -5.41 -20.23
C TYR A 162 3.12 -4.94 -21.68
N TYR A 163 2.11 -5.42 -22.40
CA TYR A 163 1.88 -5.01 -23.79
C TYR A 163 1.64 -3.50 -23.89
N MET A 164 0.85 -2.93 -22.99
CA MET A 164 0.53 -1.51 -23.01
C MET A 164 1.69 -0.62 -22.53
N ALA A 165 2.50 -1.08 -21.60
CA ALA A 165 3.74 -0.40 -21.22
C ALA A 165 4.72 -0.33 -22.39
N PHE A 166 4.88 -1.42 -23.14
CA PHE A 166 5.69 -1.47 -24.36
C PHE A 166 5.12 -0.56 -25.45
N LYS A 167 3.83 -0.68 -25.77
CA LYS A 167 3.15 0.12 -26.81
C LYS A 167 3.16 1.61 -26.49
N GLY A 168 3.02 1.97 -25.20
CA GLY A 168 3.10 3.35 -24.74
C GLY A 168 4.48 3.97 -24.78
N GLY A 169 5.55 3.16 -24.92
CA GLY A 169 6.93 3.62 -24.95
C GLY A 169 7.32 4.39 -23.68
N LEU A 170 6.88 3.91 -22.52
CA LEU A 170 7.01 4.61 -21.25
C LEU A 170 8.47 4.57 -20.77
N SER A 171 9.15 5.69 -20.94
CA SER A 171 10.50 5.93 -20.45
C SER A 171 10.60 7.33 -19.87
N PHE A 172 11.68 7.63 -19.16
CA PHE A 172 11.92 8.97 -18.62
C PHE A 172 13.35 9.41 -18.88
N ASN A 173 13.56 10.70 -18.92
CA ASN A 173 14.87 11.32 -19.01
C ASN A 173 15.07 12.34 -17.88
N LEU A 174 16.27 12.91 -17.78
CA LEU A 174 16.57 13.90 -16.78
C LEU A 174 15.78 15.21 -16.98
N GLY A 175 15.30 15.47 -18.19
CA GLY A 175 14.43 16.63 -18.50
C GLY A 175 13.05 16.53 -17.84
N ASP A 176 12.52 15.31 -17.69
CA ASP A 176 11.21 15.07 -17.08
C ASP A 176 11.17 15.38 -15.57
N VAL A 177 12.34 15.46 -14.94
CA VAL A 177 12.50 15.90 -13.56
C VAL A 177 12.50 17.42 -13.53
N ILE A 178 11.36 18.04 -13.22
CA ILE A 178 11.18 19.50 -13.22
C ILE A 178 11.63 20.08 -11.89
N ILE A 179 12.46 21.13 -11.95
CA ILE A 179 12.84 21.92 -10.77
C ILE A 179 11.94 23.17 -10.75
N PRO A 180 11.15 23.39 -9.67
CA PRO A 180 10.28 24.54 -9.57
C PRO A 180 11.08 25.84 -9.43
N GLU A 181 10.62 26.92 -10.05
CA GLU A 181 11.26 28.23 -9.97
C GLU A 181 11.15 28.83 -8.56
N GLU A 182 10.10 28.48 -7.84
CA GLU A 182 9.84 28.90 -6.47
C GLU A 182 10.90 28.39 -5.46
N LYS A 183 11.71 27.39 -5.85
CA LYS A 183 12.78 26.86 -5.00
C LYS A 183 13.71 27.96 -4.47
N ALA A 184 14.15 28.85 -5.33
CA ALA A 184 15.08 29.94 -4.94
C ALA A 184 14.44 30.87 -3.90
N THR A 185 13.17 31.24 -4.10
CA THR A 185 12.44 32.13 -3.20
C THR A 185 12.22 31.49 -1.82
N LEU A 186 11.83 30.21 -1.77
CA LEU A 186 11.64 29.50 -0.52
C LEU A 186 12.95 29.32 0.27
N ILE A 187 14.04 29.05 -0.41
CA ILE A 187 15.36 28.95 0.23
C ILE A 187 15.76 30.30 0.82
N GLN A 188 15.53 31.41 0.12
CA GLN A 188 15.82 32.74 0.60
C GLN A 188 14.99 33.09 1.85
N GLN A 189 13.70 32.78 1.86
CA GLN A 189 12.84 32.95 3.04
C GLN A 189 13.38 32.13 4.22
N GLY A 190 13.82 30.89 3.97
CA GLY A 190 14.43 30.05 5.00
C GLY A 190 15.67 30.66 5.61
N TYR A 191 16.54 31.29 4.83
CA TYR A 191 17.70 31.98 5.35
C TYR A 191 17.31 33.20 6.19
N GLU A 192 16.33 33.98 5.78
CA GLU A 192 15.83 35.14 6.54
C GLU A 192 15.25 34.72 7.90
N GLU A 193 14.47 33.63 7.93
CA GLU A 193 13.96 33.07 9.20
C GLU A 193 15.10 32.56 10.11
N VAL A 194 16.09 31.86 9.57
CA VAL A 194 17.25 31.38 10.32
C VAL A 194 18.07 32.57 10.86
N GLU A 195 18.27 33.65 10.10
CA GLU A 195 18.93 34.86 10.60
C GLU A 195 18.18 35.49 11.77
N SER A 196 16.85 35.55 11.70
CA SER A 196 16.00 36.02 12.80
C SER A 196 16.18 35.18 14.07
N VAL A 197 16.19 33.83 13.93
CA VAL A 197 16.41 32.91 15.04
C VAL A 197 17.82 33.09 15.63
N MET A 198 18.83 33.30 14.79
CA MET A 198 20.21 33.55 15.24
C MET A 198 20.35 34.91 15.95
N ALA A 199 19.63 35.94 15.48
CA ALA A 199 19.58 37.24 16.15
C ALA A 199 18.94 37.13 17.54
N ASN A 200 17.84 36.42 17.69
CA ASN A 200 17.18 36.16 18.98
C ASN A 200 18.10 35.40 19.95
N TYR A 201 18.85 34.43 19.45
CA TYR A 201 19.87 33.75 20.24
C TYR A 201 21.00 34.68 20.67
N GLY A 202 21.49 35.53 19.77
CA GLY A 202 22.52 36.53 20.07
C GLY A 202 22.08 37.58 21.10
N MET A 203 20.80 37.89 21.18
CA MET A 203 20.18 38.75 22.20
C MET A 203 19.94 38.03 23.52
N GLY A 204 20.14 36.71 23.59
CA GLY A 204 19.91 35.89 24.79
C GLY A 204 18.44 35.61 25.10
N VAL A 205 17.53 35.80 24.14
CA VAL A 205 16.10 35.55 24.31
C VAL A 205 15.76 34.05 24.30
N ILE A 206 16.53 33.26 23.55
CA ILE A 206 16.32 31.81 23.41
C ILE A 206 17.58 31.03 23.81
N THR A 207 17.38 29.79 24.27
CA THR A 207 18.48 28.88 24.60
C THR A 207 19.07 28.25 23.32
N ASN A 208 20.27 27.65 23.44
CA ASN A 208 20.91 26.97 22.30
C ASN A 208 20.08 25.78 21.79
N ASN A 209 19.38 25.05 22.68
CA ASN A 209 18.50 23.94 22.27
C ASN A 209 17.29 24.45 21.50
N GLU A 210 16.66 25.53 21.96
CA GLU A 210 15.53 26.16 21.27
C GLU A 210 15.95 26.70 19.89
N ARG A 211 17.10 27.36 19.82
CA ARG A 211 17.68 27.80 18.54
C ARG A 211 17.85 26.61 17.58
N TYR A 212 18.45 25.52 18.04
CA TYR A 212 18.67 24.32 17.25
C TYR A 212 17.35 23.74 16.75
N ASN A 213 16.37 23.58 17.62
CA ASN A 213 15.05 23.04 17.25
C ASN A 213 14.32 23.95 16.25
N GLN A 214 14.33 25.27 16.48
CA GLN A 214 13.70 26.23 15.56
C GLN A 214 14.32 26.20 14.17
N ILE A 215 15.64 26.09 14.05
CA ILE A 215 16.32 25.97 12.75
C ILE A 215 15.91 24.70 12.03
N ILE A 216 15.85 23.58 12.73
CA ILE A 216 15.42 22.29 12.15
C ILE A 216 13.96 22.35 11.71
N ASP A 217 13.07 22.94 12.50
CA ASP A 217 11.66 23.09 12.18
C ASP A 217 11.45 23.97 10.94
N THR A 218 12.17 25.09 10.85
CA THR A 218 12.15 25.96 9.66
C THR A 218 12.52 25.19 8.39
N TRP A 219 13.64 24.47 8.41
CA TRP A 219 14.08 23.72 7.24
C TRP A 219 13.18 22.51 6.93
N THR A 220 12.60 21.89 7.94
CA THR A 220 11.64 20.79 7.75
C THR A 220 10.35 21.33 7.09
N HIS A 221 9.87 22.48 7.53
CA HIS A 221 8.68 23.11 6.96
C HIS A 221 8.89 23.51 5.50
N ILE A 222 10.00 24.18 5.19
CA ILE A 222 10.36 24.56 3.81
C ILE A 222 10.50 23.31 2.93
N ASN A 223 11.11 22.27 3.44
CA ASN A 223 11.27 21.02 2.72
C ASN A 223 9.91 20.36 2.39
N SER A 224 8.96 20.40 3.31
CA SER A 224 7.60 19.91 3.08
C SER A 224 6.86 20.75 2.03
N GLN A 225 6.88 22.07 2.16
CA GLN A 225 6.27 23.00 1.19
C GLN A 225 6.85 22.80 -0.22
N LEU A 226 8.17 22.71 -0.33
CA LEU A 226 8.82 22.49 -1.62
C LEU A 226 8.46 21.13 -2.22
N SER A 227 8.32 20.10 -1.39
CA SER A 227 7.87 18.78 -1.84
C SER A 227 6.48 18.82 -2.46
N ASP A 228 5.55 19.54 -1.84
CA ASP A 228 4.17 19.66 -2.34
C ASP A 228 4.13 20.47 -3.65
N ILE A 229 4.94 21.54 -3.76
CA ILE A 229 5.07 22.34 -4.98
C ILE A 229 5.64 21.48 -6.12
N VAL A 230 6.69 20.69 -5.87
CA VAL A 230 7.29 19.80 -6.87
C VAL A 230 6.25 18.79 -7.39
N ILE A 231 5.49 18.17 -6.49
CA ILE A 231 4.46 17.20 -6.87
C ILE A 231 3.34 17.87 -7.68
N LYS A 232 2.95 19.09 -7.30
CA LYS A 232 1.94 19.86 -8.02
C LYS A 232 2.39 20.19 -9.43
N HIS A 233 3.61 20.69 -9.62
CA HIS A 233 4.17 20.99 -10.95
C HIS A 233 4.26 19.73 -11.84
N LEU A 234 4.72 18.61 -11.28
CA LEU A 234 4.76 17.33 -12.01
C LEU A 234 3.36 16.81 -12.38
N LYS A 235 2.34 17.07 -11.55
CA LYS A 235 0.96 16.71 -11.84
C LYS A 235 0.34 17.55 -12.94
N GLU A 236 0.70 18.84 -13.00
CA GLU A 236 0.20 19.78 -14.00
C GLU A 236 0.94 19.63 -15.34
N ASP A 237 2.20 19.19 -15.31
CA ASP A 237 3.00 18.97 -16.52
C ASP A 237 2.35 17.92 -17.43
N GLN A 238 2.26 18.25 -18.72
CA GLN A 238 1.66 17.40 -19.76
C GLN A 238 0.28 16.83 -19.37
N GLN A 239 -0.51 17.55 -18.58
CA GLN A 239 -1.79 17.07 -18.03
C GLN A 239 -1.65 15.78 -17.17
N GLY A 240 -0.53 15.67 -16.47
CA GLY A 240 -0.21 14.52 -15.62
C GLY A 240 0.31 13.30 -16.37
N PHE A 241 0.72 13.43 -17.64
CA PHE A 241 1.39 12.39 -18.41
C PHE A 241 2.93 12.48 -18.33
N ASN A 242 3.48 13.29 -17.41
CA ASN A 242 4.89 13.22 -17.09
C ASN A 242 5.27 11.82 -16.60
N SER A 243 6.29 11.22 -17.22
CA SER A 243 6.67 9.82 -16.94
C SER A 243 7.07 9.59 -15.49
N VAL A 244 7.78 10.53 -14.88
CA VAL A 244 8.20 10.45 -13.46
C VAL A 244 6.98 10.51 -12.54
N TYR A 245 6.03 11.43 -12.82
CA TYR A 245 4.79 11.52 -12.08
C TYR A 245 3.95 10.23 -12.20
N MET A 246 3.79 9.69 -13.42
CA MET A 246 3.04 8.45 -13.63
C MET A 246 3.66 7.27 -12.89
N MET A 247 4.97 7.15 -12.86
CA MET A 247 5.66 6.06 -12.11
C MET A 247 5.39 6.13 -10.61
N MET A 248 5.39 7.34 -10.05
CA MET A 248 5.12 7.55 -8.62
C MET A 248 3.65 7.37 -8.28
N ASP A 249 2.75 8.06 -9.01
CA ASP A 249 1.32 8.11 -8.70
C ASP A 249 0.64 6.74 -8.90
N SER A 250 1.05 5.98 -9.91
CA SER A 250 0.59 4.60 -10.10
C SER A 250 1.01 3.64 -8.99
N GLY A 251 2.04 3.98 -8.21
CA GLY A 251 2.66 3.08 -7.25
C GLY A 251 3.55 2.01 -7.88
N ALA A 252 3.91 2.16 -9.17
CA ALA A 252 4.79 1.23 -9.88
C ALA A 252 6.22 1.29 -9.35
N ARG A 253 6.79 2.49 -9.24
CA ARG A 253 8.14 2.71 -8.74
C ARG A 253 8.33 4.15 -8.26
N GLY A 254 9.18 4.31 -7.25
CA GLY A 254 9.50 5.62 -6.70
C GLY A 254 8.55 6.05 -5.57
N SER A 255 9.07 6.91 -4.72
CA SER A 255 8.33 7.55 -3.64
C SER A 255 8.41 9.07 -3.76
N LYS A 256 7.48 9.78 -3.08
CA LYS A 256 7.53 11.25 -3.00
C LYS A 256 8.88 11.76 -2.49
N GLU A 257 9.47 11.06 -1.52
CA GLU A 257 10.77 11.38 -0.96
C GLU A 257 11.91 11.29 -1.98
N GLN A 258 11.89 10.28 -2.84
CA GLN A 258 12.90 10.11 -3.89
C GLN A 258 12.80 11.22 -4.94
N ILE A 259 11.58 11.60 -5.35
CA ILE A 259 11.35 12.69 -6.29
C ILE A 259 11.76 14.03 -5.68
N ARG A 260 11.48 14.27 -4.41
CA ARG A 260 11.93 15.45 -3.68
C ARG A 260 13.45 15.60 -3.75
N GLN A 261 14.20 14.52 -3.53
CA GLN A 261 15.66 14.53 -3.62
C GLN A 261 16.18 14.76 -5.04
N LEU A 262 15.42 14.39 -6.06
CA LEU A 262 15.77 14.59 -7.48
C LEU A 262 15.57 16.03 -7.94
N SER A 263 14.45 16.67 -7.54
CA SER A 263 14.02 17.97 -8.07
C SER A 263 13.88 19.10 -7.04
N GLY A 264 13.75 18.77 -5.77
CA GLY A 264 13.62 19.75 -4.69
C GLY A 264 14.94 20.03 -3.98
N ILE A 265 14.99 19.73 -2.70
CA ILE A 265 16.19 19.74 -1.87
C ILE A 265 16.40 18.37 -1.22
N ARG A 266 17.64 17.98 -0.97
CA ARG A 266 17.91 16.74 -0.29
C ARG A 266 17.50 16.79 1.19
N GLY A 267 17.71 17.93 1.84
CA GLY A 267 17.25 18.22 3.20
C GLY A 267 18.27 17.95 4.30
N LEU A 268 17.77 17.77 5.50
CA LEU A 268 18.58 17.60 6.71
C LEU A 268 19.23 16.21 6.78
N MET A 269 20.49 16.18 7.20
CA MET A 269 21.28 14.94 7.30
C MET A 269 21.62 14.62 8.76
N ALA A 270 21.67 13.33 9.10
CA ALA A 270 22.08 12.89 10.41
C ALA A 270 23.58 13.06 10.65
N LYS A 271 23.98 13.52 11.86
CA LYS A 271 25.39 13.55 12.27
C LYS A 271 25.96 12.14 12.44
N PRO A 272 27.25 11.92 12.14
CA PRO A 272 27.93 10.69 12.50
C PRO A 272 28.01 10.61 14.04
N GLN A 273 27.50 9.50 14.61
CA GLN A 273 27.60 9.26 16.05
C GLN A 273 29.04 8.88 16.44
N LYS A 274 29.56 9.52 17.48
CA LYS A 274 30.78 9.03 18.15
C LYS A 274 30.41 7.80 18.99
N SER A 275 31.22 6.76 18.92
CA SER A 275 31.04 5.55 19.73
C SER A 275 30.99 5.92 21.22
N GLY A 276 29.90 5.56 21.92
CA GLY A 276 29.73 5.79 23.36
C GLY A 276 28.94 7.02 23.80
N ALA A 277 28.36 7.80 22.88
CA ALA A 277 27.47 8.91 23.25
C ALA A 277 26.02 8.40 23.40
N GLU A 278 25.53 8.29 24.61
CA GLU A 278 24.13 8.26 24.97
C GLU A 278 23.52 9.65 24.66
N GLY A 279 23.00 9.83 23.50
CA GLY A 279 22.30 11.07 23.12
C GLY A 279 21.65 10.90 21.76
N GLY A 280 20.39 11.31 21.65
CA GLY A 280 19.52 11.15 20.50
C GLY A 280 20.17 11.54 19.17
N GLN A 281 19.58 11.11 18.09
CA GLN A 281 20.03 11.41 16.72
C GLN A 281 20.16 12.92 16.53
N GLN A 282 21.39 13.44 16.62
CA GLN A 282 21.63 14.85 16.29
C GLN A 282 21.66 15.02 14.78
N ILE A 283 20.90 15.99 14.31
CA ILE A 283 20.81 16.38 12.91
C ILE A 283 21.82 17.49 12.66
N ILE A 284 22.38 17.57 11.45
CA ILE A 284 23.23 18.68 11.03
C ILE A 284 22.33 19.89 10.73
N GLU A 285 22.60 21.03 11.37
CA GLU A 285 21.78 22.24 11.28
C GLU A 285 21.69 22.78 9.84
N ASN A 286 22.77 22.68 9.06
CA ASN A 286 22.79 23.11 7.67
C ASN A 286 22.26 22.00 6.77
N PRO A 287 21.10 22.21 6.10
CA PRO A 287 20.55 21.23 5.16
C PRO A 287 21.36 21.19 3.86
N ILE A 288 21.23 20.11 3.11
CA ILE A 288 21.69 20.04 1.73
C ILE A 288 20.60 20.64 0.85
N LEU A 289 20.87 21.82 0.28
CA LEU A 289 19.93 22.56 -0.54
C LEU A 289 19.94 22.13 -2.01
N SER A 290 21.01 21.51 -2.46
CA SER A 290 21.13 20.98 -3.82
C SER A 290 20.29 19.72 -3.98
N ASN A 291 19.82 19.48 -5.21
CA ASN A 291 19.18 18.23 -5.61
C ASN A 291 20.13 17.40 -6.48
N PHE A 292 19.73 16.17 -6.81
CA PHE A 292 20.56 15.31 -7.64
C PHE A 292 20.62 15.75 -9.11
N LYS A 293 19.62 16.47 -9.61
CA LYS A 293 19.62 17.00 -10.99
C LYS A 293 20.66 18.12 -11.16
N GLU A 294 20.76 19.02 -10.19
CA GLU A 294 21.74 20.12 -10.18
C GLU A 294 23.15 19.62 -9.85
N GLY A 295 23.25 18.52 -9.12
CA GLY A 295 24.49 18.00 -8.57
C GLY A 295 24.81 18.58 -7.19
N LEU A 296 25.50 17.81 -6.37
CA LEU A 296 25.91 18.18 -5.02
C LEU A 296 27.28 18.86 -5.06
N SER A 297 27.50 19.86 -4.18
CA SER A 297 28.82 20.38 -3.92
C SER A 297 29.71 19.33 -3.22
N VAL A 298 31.03 19.53 -3.20
CA VAL A 298 31.96 18.57 -2.57
C VAL A 298 31.66 18.37 -1.08
N LEU A 299 31.34 19.47 -0.36
CA LEU A 299 30.98 19.38 1.06
C LEU A 299 29.65 18.68 1.29
N GLU A 300 28.63 18.98 0.51
CA GLU A 300 27.32 18.33 0.58
C GLU A 300 27.42 16.85 0.27
N TYR A 301 28.22 16.47 -0.74
CA TYR A 301 28.50 15.07 -1.05
C TYR A 301 29.18 14.35 0.13
N PHE A 302 30.20 14.99 0.72
CA PHE A 302 30.90 14.40 1.87
C PHE A 302 29.98 14.19 3.07
N ILE A 303 29.15 15.17 3.41
CA ILE A 303 28.15 15.05 4.49
C ILE A 303 27.16 13.92 4.18
N SER A 304 26.72 13.82 2.94
CA SER A 304 25.81 12.79 2.44
C SER A 304 26.37 11.38 2.59
N THR A 305 27.67 11.18 2.42
CA THR A 305 28.32 9.85 2.54
C THR A 305 28.26 9.28 3.95
N HIS A 306 28.26 10.12 4.99
CA HIS A 306 28.10 9.65 6.38
C HIS A 306 26.72 9.00 6.59
N GLY A 307 25.66 9.63 6.10
CA GLY A 307 24.32 9.07 6.16
C GLY A 307 24.17 7.77 5.36
N ALA A 308 24.74 7.72 4.17
CA ALA A 308 24.73 6.52 3.34
C ALA A 308 25.47 5.34 4.00
N ARG A 309 26.65 5.57 4.56
CA ARG A 309 27.42 4.53 5.28
C ARG A 309 26.66 4.03 6.51
N LYS A 310 26.06 4.94 7.30
CA LYS A 310 25.21 4.55 8.43
C LYS A 310 24.04 3.70 7.99
N GLY A 311 23.33 4.09 6.92
CA GLY A 311 22.22 3.31 6.37
C GLY A 311 22.63 1.90 5.93
N LEU A 312 23.78 1.75 5.29
CA LEU A 312 24.32 0.43 4.90
C LEU A 312 24.66 -0.43 6.14
N ALA A 313 25.32 0.14 7.14
CA ALA A 313 25.64 -0.57 8.37
C ALA A 313 24.38 -0.97 9.15
N ASP A 314 23.43 -0.06 9.29
CA ASP A 314 22.15 -0.31 9.97
C ASP A 314 21.34 -1.42 9.27
N THR A 315 21.33 -1.45 7.92
CA THR A 315 20.67 -2.50 7.16
C THR A 315 21.26 -3.87 7.45
N ALA A 316 22.60 -3.97 7.45
CA ALA A 316 23.30 -5.23 7.73
C ALA A 316 23.05 -5.75 9.15
N LEU A 317 23.10 -4.87 10.15
CA LEU A 317 22.87 -5.24 11.56
C LEU A 317 21.42 -5.58 11.85
N LYS A 318 20.47 -4.75 11.39
CA LYS A 318 19.04 -4.96 11.62
C LYS A 318 18.49 -6.20 10.93
N THR A 319 19.09 -6.63 9.83
CA THR A 319 18.70 -7.89 9.16
C THR A 319 18.93 -9.09 10.07
N ALA A 320 20.06 -9.13 10.78
CA ALA A 320 20.35 -10.17 11.75
C ALA A 320 19.39 -10.14 12.94
N ASP A 321 19.09 -8.94 13.47
CA ASP A 321 18.15 -8.75 14.58
C ASP A 321 16.73 -9.18 14.20
N ALA A 322 16.25 -8.84 12.99
CA ALA A 322 14.95 -9.26 12.47
C ALA A 322 14.86 -10.79 12.33
N GLY A 323 15.91 -11.43 11.83
CA GLY A 323 15.98 -12.89 11.75
C GLY A 323 15.96 -13.56 13.12
N TYR A 324 16.72 -13.04 14.07
CA TYR A 324 16.72 -13.54 15.44
C TYR A 324 15.39 -13.34 16.17
N LEU A 325 14.75 -12.18 15.97
CA LEU A 325 13.40 -11.93 16.51
C LEU A 325 12.39 -12.93 15.96
N THR A 326 12.40 -13.16 14.65
CA THR A 326 11.50 -14.13 13.99
C THR A 326 11.68 -15.53 14.58
N ARG A 327 12.91 -15.98 14.72
CA ARG A 327 13.21 -17.28 15.33
C ARG A 327 12.67 -17.39 16.75
N ARG A 328 12.90 -16.37 17.59
CA ARG A 328 12.40 -16.36 18.98
C ARG A 328 10.87 -16.37 19.04
N LEU A 329 10.21 -15.63 18.14
CA LEU A 329 8.74 -15.63 18.06
C LEU A 329 8.21 -17.00 17.67
N VAL A 330 8.84 -17.69 16.71
CA VAL A 330 8.47 -19.05 16.31
C VAL A 330 8.66 -20.03 17.47
N ASP A 331 9.81 -19.98 18.17
CA ASP A 331 10.11 -20.88 19.30
C ASP A 331 9.07 -20.76 20.42
N VAL A 332 8.56 -19.54 20.69
CA VAL A 332 7.53 -19.31 21.72
C VAL A 332 6.12 -19.70 21.26
N SER A 333 5.82 -19.49 19.98
CA SER A 333 4.43 -19.62 19.48
C SER A 333 4.15 -20.95 18.76
N GLN A 334 5.14 -21.81 18.54
CA GLN A 334 4.97 -23.09 17.80
C GLN A 334 3.91 -24.02 18.39
N ASP A 335 3.68 -23.96 19.71
CA ASP A 335 2.70 -24.82 20.39
C ASP A 335 1.26 -24.27 20.32
N VAL A 336 1.07 -23.09 19.75
CA VAL A 336 -0.27 -22.50 19.58
C VAL A 336 -0.91 -23.06 18.33
N ILE A 337 -1.69 -24.10 18.51
CA ILE A 337 -2.37 -24.88 17.46
C ILE A 337 -3.87 -24.88 17.75
N ILE A 338 -4.70 -24.97 16.71
CA ILE A 338 -6.14 -25.16 16.87
C ILE A 338 -6.43 -26.61 17.28
N ASN A 339 -6.79 -26.82 18.55
CA ASN A 339 -7.01 -28.15 19.10
C ASN A 339 -8.48 -28.57 19.14
N GLU A 340 -9.39 -27.64 19.33
CA GLU A 340 -10.83 -27.89 19.49
C GLU A 340 -11.66 -26.85 18.70
N GLU A 341 -12.91 -27.20 18.43
CA GLU A 341 -13.79 -26.29 17.67
C GLU A 341 -14.32 -25.16 18.54
N ASP A 342 -14.74 -25.46 19.76
CA ASP A 342 -15.31 -24.49 20.67
C ASP A 342 -14.93 -24.79 22.13
N CYS A 343 -14.36 -23.79 22.83
CA CYS A 343 -14.04 -23.90 24.24
C CYS A 343 -15.23 -23.53 25.17
N GLY A 344 -16.35 -23.05 24.61
CA GLY A 344 -17.56 -22.69 25.35
C GLY A 344 -17.46 -21.42 26.20
N THR A 345 -16.40 -20.61 26.06
CA THR A 345 -16.27 -19.37 26.84
C THR A 345 -17.36 -18.36 26.49
N LEU A 346 -17.85 -17.67 27.51
CA LEU A 346 -18.78 -16.53 27.39
C LEU A 346 -18.04 -15.17 27.46
N ARG A 347 -16.71 -15.20 27.61
CA ARG A 347 -15.89 -13.99 27.67
C ARG A 347 -15.46 -13.57 26.28
N GLY A 348 -15.61 -12.31 25.97
CA GLY A 348 -15.19 -11.70 24.70
C GLY A 348 -14.35 -10.45 24.90
N LEU A 349 -14.02 -9.82 23.80
CA LEU A 349 -13.44 -8.48 23.74
C LEU A 349 -14.42 -7.55 23.05
N VAL A 350 -14.61 -6.38 23.60
CA VAL A 350 -15.41 -5.34 22.95
C VAL A 350 -14.58 -4.72 21.83
N ALA A 351 -15.04 -4.91 20.61
CA ALA A 351 -14.48 -4.27 19.43
C ALA A 351 -15.21 -2.95 19.18
N THR A 352 -14.43 -1.86 19.10
CA THR A 352 -14.90 -0.52 18.75
C THR A 352 -14.05 -0.01 17.59
N GLU A 353 -14.46 1.05 16.93
CA GLU A 353 -13.65 1.76 15.95
C GLU A 353 -12.36 2.28 16.58
N LEU A 354 -11.22 2.08 15.92
CA LEU A 354 -9.92 2.55 16.40
C LEU A 354 -9.64 3.93 15.82
N LYS A 355 -9.66 4.95 16.68
CA LYS A 355 -9.37 6.36 16.33
C LYS A 355 -8.09 6.83 16.99
N LYS A 356 -7.33 7.66 16.27
CA LYS A 356 -6.21 8.44 16.80
C LYS A 356 -6.42 9.90 16.41
N ASN A 357 -6.69 10.78 17.41
CA ASN A 357 -6.90 12.22 17.20
C ASN A 357 -7.95 12.54 16.11
N GLU A 358 -9.12 11.92 16.13
CA GLU A 358 -10.22 12.03 15.15
C GLU A 358 -10.00 11.30 13.80
N GLU A 359 -8.80 10.83 13.49
CA GLU A 359 -8.56 10.01 12.31
C GLU A 359 -8.86 8.54 12.60
N VAL A 360 -9.71 7.92 11.77
CA VAL A 360 -10.05 6.50 11.87
C VAL A 360 -8.89 5.69 11.32
N ILE A 361 -8.20 4.94 12.20
CA ILE A 361 -7.11 4.04 11.81
C ILE A 361 -7.66 2.71 11.30
N ALA A 362 -8.68 2.16 11.97
CA ALA A 362 -9.34 0.92 11.57
C ALA A 362 -10.84 1.04 11.86
N SER A 363 -11.67 0.77 10.85
CA SER A 363 -13.11 0.81 10.99
C SER A 363 -13.63 -0.36 11.84
N LEU A 364 -14.85 -0.26 12.33
CA LEU A 364 -15.50 -1.36 13.06
C LEU A 364 -15.61 -2.60 12.16
N TYR A 365 -15.93 -2.39 10.86
CA TYR A 365 -15.99 -3.45 9.85
C TYR A 365 -14.70 -4.27 9.80
N GLU A 366 -13.54 -3.63 9.67
CA GLU A 366 -12.25 -4.31 9.59
C GLU A 366 -11.91 -5.11 10.85
N ARG A 367 -12.37 -4.64 12.03
CA ARG A 367 -12.08 -5.29 13.30
C ARG A 367 -12.97 -6.49 13.61
N ILE A 368 -14.19 -6.52 13.11
CA ILE A 368 -15.16 -7.59 13.38
C ILE A 368 -15.23 -8.64 12.28
N LEU A 369 -14.79 -8.32 11.07
CA LEU A 369 -14.86 -9.22 9.92
C LEU A 369 -14.14 -10.54 10.18
N GLY A 370 -14.83 -11.66 9.96
CA GLY A 370 -14.29 -13.01 10.18
C GLY A 370 -14.12 -13.41 11.64
N ARG A 371 -14.57 -12.59 12.59
CA ARG A 371 -14.61 -12.95 14.02
C ARG A 371 -15.94 -13.61 14.36
N VAL A 372 -15.99 -14.29 15.50
CA VAL A 372 -17.20 -14.92 16.01
C VAL A 372 -17.80 -14.04 17.09
N SER A 373 -19.11 -13.77 17.00
CA SER A 373 -19.82 -12.99 18.02
C SER A 373 -20.02 -13.80 19.31
N VAL A 374 -19.92 -13.12 20.46
CA VAL A 374 -20.23 -13.73 21.78
C VAL A 374 -21.72 -13.75 22.02
N HIS A 375 -22.41 -12.65 21.71
CA HIS A 375 -23.84 -12.44 21.90
C HIS A 375 -24.53 -12.17 20.56
N ASP A 376 -25.86 -12.28 20.56
CA ASP A 376 -26.65 -11.89 19.39
C ASP A 376 -26.45 -10.39 19.11
N VAL A 377 -26.08 -10.05 17.89
CA VAL A 377 -25.97 -8.67 17.43
C VAL A 377 -27.30 -8.28 16.81
N ILE A 378 -28.03 -7.39 17.49
CA ILE A 378 -29.38 -6.97 17.13
C ILE A 378 -29.33 -5.53 16.61
N HIS A 379 -30.00 -5.27 15.49
CA HIS A 379 -30.11 -3.92 14.94
C HIS A 379 -31.00 -3.07 15.87
N PRO A 380 -30.51 -1.94 16.44
CA PRO A 380 -31.20 -1.22 17.50
C PRO A 380 -32.53 -0.57 17.08
N GLN A 381 -32.73 -0.31 15.78
CA GLN A 381 -33.92 0.32 15.22
C GLN A 381 -34.95 -0.68 14.70
N THR A 382 -34.49 -1.75 14.03
CA THR A 382 -35.38 -2.74 13.40
C THR A 382 -35.67 -3.95 14.28
N GLY A 383 -34.85 -4.19 15.32
CA GLY A 383 -34.93 -5.38 16.15
C GLY A 383 -34.54 -6.68 15.45
N GLU A 384 -34.00 -6.61 14.25
CA GLU A 384 -33.55 -7.77 13.47
C GLU A 384 -32.20 -8.28 14.00
N ILE A 385 -32.07 -9.59 14.09
CA ILE A 385 -30.80 -10.23 14.46
C ILE A 385 -29.90 -10.26 13.23
N LEU A 386 -28.82 -9.47 13.26
CA LEU A 386 -27.81 -9.40 12.20
C LEU A 386 -26.85 -10.61 12.26
N VAL A 387 -26.45 -11.02 13.47
CA VAL A 387 -25.57 -12.16 13.71
C VAL A 387 -25.99 -12.86 15.00
N ARG A 388 -26.06 -14.18 14.98
CA ARG A 388 -26.36 -14.96 16.19
C ARG A 388 -25.10 -15.21 17.02
N ALA A 389 -25.29 -15.44 18.30
CA ALA A 389 -24.23 -15.82 19.22
C ALA A 389 -23.50 -17.09 18.75
N GLY A 390 -22.18 -17.05 18.70
CA GLY A 390 -21.35 -18.17 18.26
C GLY A 390 -21.27 -18.37 16.75
N GLU A 391 -21.85 -17.47 15.94
CA GLU A 391 -21.72 -17.47 14.49
C GLU A 391 -20.60 -16.51 14.02
N GLU A 392 -20.05 -16.79 12.86
CA GLU A 392 -19.06 -15.95 12.20
C GLU A 392 -19.71 -14.71 11.62
N ILE A 393 -19.11 -13.54 11.86
CA ILE A 393 -19.51 -12.26 11.25
C ILE A 393 -18.95 -12.23 9.84
N ARG A 394 -19.82 -12.47 8.85
CA ARG A 394 -19.50 -12.43 7.43
C ARG A 394 -19.57 -11.02 6.89
N GLU A 395 -19.11 -10.81 5.64
CA GLU A 395 -19.06 -9.51 5.00
C GLU A 395 -20.41 -8.77 5.02
N ASP A 396 -21.49 -9.43 4.62
CA ASP A 396 -22.83 -8.84 4.56
C ASP A 396 -23.30 -8.33 5.92
N ALA A 397 -23.07 -9.16 6.95
CA ALA A 397 -23.40 -8.80 8.33
C ALA A 397 -22.51 -7.67 8.87
N ALA A 398 -21.21 -7.70 8.56
CA ALA A 398 -20.27 -6.67 8.97
C ALA A 398 -20.60 -5.31 8.33
N GLU A 399 -20.97 -5.28 7.03
CA GLU A 399 -21.47 -4.06 6.37
C GLU A 399 -22.79 -3.55 6.96
N ALA A 400 -23.71 -4.45 7.29
CA ALA A 400 -24.96 -4.07 7.94
C ALA A 400 -24.71 -3.49 9.33
N ILE A 401 -23.75 -4.02 10.09
CA ILE A 401 -23.35 -3.49 11.39
C ILE A 401 -22.70 -2.10 11.23
N GLU A 402 -21.81 -1.91 10.28
CA GLU A 402 -21.14 -0.62 10.05
C GLU A 402 -22.13 0.49 9.62
N LYS A 403 -23.15 0.13 8.82
CA LYS A 403 -24.23 1.06 8.41
C LYS A 403 -25.24 1.34 9.50
N SER A 404 -25.26 0.53 10.56
CA SER A 404 -26.16 0.70 11.71
C SER A 404 -25.52 1.60 12.78
N PRO A 405 -26.31 2.15 13.73
CA PRO A 405 -25.79 2.97 14.83
C PRO A 405 -25.11 2.14 15.94
N ILE A 406 -24.56 0.96 15.61
CA ILE A 406 -23.85 0.11 16.55
C ILE A 406 -22.39 0.56 16.61
N GLU A 407 -21.96 1.03 17.77
CA GLU A 407 -20.59 1.52 17.99
C GLU A 407 -19.64 0.44 18.51
N GLN A 408 -20.17 -0.63 19.08
CA GLN A 408 -19.40 -1.69 19.73
C GLN A 408 -20.03 -3.06 19.53
N VAL A 409 -19.18 -4.06 19.32
CA VAL A 409 -19.58 -5.47 19.20
C VAL A 409 -18.67 -6.32 20.09
N GLU A 410 -19.24 -7.24 20.87
CA GLU A 410 -18.45 -8.18 21.65
C GLU A 410 -18.12 -9.41 20.83
N ILE A 411 -16.82 -9.59 20.55
CA ILE A 411 -16.28 -10.67 19.71
C ILE A 411 -15.45 -11.66 20.54
N ARG A 412 -15.42 -12.90 20.13
CA ARG A 412 -14.52 -13.90 20.70
C ARG A 412 -13.09 -13.60 20.31
N SER A 413 -12.15 -13.84 21.23
CA SER A 413 -10.74 -13.56 21.05
C SER A 413 -9.87 -14.72 21.54
N VAL A 414 -8.69 -14.83 20.94
CA VAL A 414 -7.62 -15.73 21.39
C VAL A 414 -7.21 -15.43 22.84
N LEU A 415 -7.27 -14.17 23.24
CA LEU A 415 -6.86 -13.72 24.59
C LEU A 415 -7.81 -14.18 25.69
N THR A 416 -9.08 -14.43 25.36
CA THR A 416 -10.12 -14.89 26.30
C THR A 416 -10.45 -16.36 26.14
N CYS A 417 -9.69 -17.10 25.31
CA CYS A 417 -9.91 -18.51 25.10
C CYS A 417 -9.60 -19.36 26.34
N GLU A 418 -10.49 -20.28 26.70
CA GLU A 418 -10.36 -21.15 27.86
C GLU A 418 -9.85 -22.57 27.50
N SER A 419 -9.36 -22.76 26.27
CA SER A 419 -8.74 -24.02 25.85
C SER A 419 -7.49 -24.32 26.68
N LYS A 420 -7.34 -25.57 27.14
CA LYS A 420 -6.19 -25.96 27.98
C LYS A 420 -4.86 -26.00 27.25
N LYS A 421 -4.87 -26.27 25.95
CA LYS A 421 -3.70 -26.28 25.07
C LYS A 421 -4.07 -25.66 23.74
N GLY A 422 -3.25 -24.72 23.26
CA GLY A 422 -3.53 -24.02 22.02
C GLY A 422 -4.75 -23.10 22.10
N VAL A 423 -5.53 -23.03 21.05
CA VAL A 423 -6.70 -22.16 20.89
C VAL A 423 -7.85 -22.93 20.23
N CYS A 424 -9.08 -22.55 20.47
CA CYS A 424 -10.23 -23.12 19.76
C CYS A 424 -10.52 -22.35 18.46
N ALA A 425 -11.18 -23.01 17.51
CA ALA A 425 -11.49 -22.45 16.20
C ALA A 425 -12.38 -21.20 16.29
N LYS A 426 -13.42 -21.22 17.13
CA LYS A 426 -14.31 -20.07 17.28
C LYS A 426 -13.65 -18.85 17.90
N CYS A 427 -12.69 -19.02 18.84
CA CYS A 427 -11.95 -17.88 19.40
C CYS A 427 -10.93 -17.30 18.42
N TYR A 428 -10.39 -18.09 17.53
CA TYR A 428 -9.52 -17.62 16.45
C TYR A 428 -10.31 -16.96 15.33
N GLY A 429 -11.36 -17.63 14.84
CA GLY A 429 -12.22 -17.14 13.77
C GLY A 429 -11.80 -17.65 12.39
N ARG A 430 -11.90 -16.78 11.39
CA ARG A 430 -11.62 -17.07 9.99
C ARG A 430 -10.12 -17.23 9.71
N ASN A 431 -9.76 -18.23 8.89
CA ASN A 431 -8.46 -18.31 8.25
C ASN A 431 -8.43 -17.33 7.06
N LEU A 432 -7.56 -16.32 7.14
CA LEU A 432 -7.49 -15.23 6.16
C LEU A 432 -6.93 -15.69 4.79
N ALA A 433 -6.19 -16.80 4.75
CA ALA A 433 -5.66 -17.34 3.49
C ALA A 433 -6.75 -18.03 2.65
N THR A 434 -7.72 -18.69 3.31
CA THR A 434 -8.77 -19.46 2.63
C THR A 434 -10.15 -18.82 2.68
N ASN A 435 -10.36 -17.77 3.49
CA ASN A 435 -11.63 -17.13 3.79
C ASN A 435 -12.70 -18.06 4.40
N HIS A 436 -12.28 -19.16 5.02
CA HIS A 436 -13.15 -20.09 5.74
C HIS A 436 -12.77 -20.15 7.21
N MET A 437 -13.69 -20.65 8.04
CA MET A 437 -13.37 -20.90 9.45
C MET A 437 -12.14 -21.80 9.56
N VAL A 438 -11.27 -21.47 10.51
CA VAL A 438 -10.05 -22.22 10.76
C VAL A 438 -10.35 -23.68 11.11
N GLN A 439 -9.57 -24.61 10.57
CA GLN A 439 -9.73 -26.04 10.83
C GLN A 439 -8.88 -26.48 12.01
N ARG A 440 -9.31 -27.59 12.65
CA ARG A 440 -8.53 -28.22 13.69
C ARG A 440 -7.19 -28.72 13.14
N GLY A 441 -6.09 -28.42 13.86
CA GLY A 441 -4.74 -28.78 13.48
C GLY A 441 -3.95 -27.65 12.80
N GLU A 442 -4.56 -26.50 12.49
CA GLU A 442 -3.82 -25.36 11.93
C GLU A 442 -2.87 -24.74 12.96
N VAL A 443 -1.65 -24.42 12.49
CA VAL A 443 -0.54 -23.91 13.30
C VAL A 443 -0.55 -22.38 13.28
N VAL A 444 -1.54 -21.79 13.92
CA VAL A 444 -1.78 -20.34 13.87
C VAL A 444 -0.67 -19.51 14.55
N GLY A 445 0.01 -20.09 15.53
CA GLY A 445 1.10 -19.40 16.21
C GLY A 445 2.31 -19.18 15.32
N VAL A 446 2.70 -20.17 14.52
CA VAL A 446 3.82 -20.03 13.56
C VAL A 446 3.46 -19.05 12.45
N ILE A 447 2.20 -19.08 11.94
CA ILE A 447 1.71 -18.12 10.96
C ILE A 447 1.83 -16.68 11.51
N ALA A 448 1.41 -16.46 12.75
CA ALA A 448 1.53 -15.15 13.40
C ALA A 448 2.98 -14.70 13.54
N ALA A 449 3.88 -15.58 13.99
CA ALA A 449 5.31 -15.28 14.14
C ALA A 449 5.99 -14.91 12.82
N GLN A 450 5.70 -15.67 11.77
CA GLN A 450 6.22 -15.39 10.42
C GLN A 450 5.63 -14.09 9.85
N SER A 451 4.35 -13.82 10.07
CA SER A 451 3.69 -12.59 9.62
C SER A 451 4.22 -11.33 10.32
N ILE A 452 4.72 -11.45 11.55
CA ILE A 452 5.37 -10.36 12.28
C ILE A 452 6.83 -10.22 11.84
N GLY A 453 7.53 -11.32 11.58
CA GLY A 453 8.95 -11.34 11.25
C GLY A 453 9.27 -10.90 9.82
N GLU A 454 8.43 -11.23 8.86
CA GLU A 454 8.63 -10.87 7.45
C GLU A 454 8.74 -9.36 7.22
N PRO A 455 7.82 -8.49 7.71
CA PRO A 455 7.96 -7.05 7.56
C PRO A 455 9.21 -6.47 8.24
N GLY A 456 9.70 -7.09 9.31
CA GLY A 456 10.93 -6.69 9.99
C GLY A 456 12.12 -6.67 9.04
N THR A 457 12.28 -7.69 8.21
CA THR A 457 13.33 -7.76 7.20
C THR A 457 13.15 -6.71 6.09
N GLN A 458 11.91 -6.47 5.64
CA GLN A 458 11.61 -5.44 4.62
C GLN A 458 11.85 -4.01 5.14
N LEU A 459 11.53 -3.70 6.40
CA LEU A 459 11.77 -2.40 7.03
C LEU A 459 13.26 -2.07 7.09
N THR A 460 14.12 -3.07 7.29
CA THR A 460 15.59 -2.87 7.27
C THR A 460 16.08 -2.47 5.87
N LEU A 461 15.52 -3.04 4.81
CA LEU A 461 15.86 -2.69 3.43
C LEU A 461 15.40 -1.28 3.04
N ARG A 462 14.26 -0.81 3.59
CA ARG A 462 13.74 0.54 3.29
C ARG A 462 14.63 1.66 3.84
N THR A 463 15.33 1.48 4.94
CA THR A 463 16.26 2.49 5.49
C THR A 463 17.41 2.81 4.55
N PHE A 464 17.81 1.87 3.71
CA PHE A 464 18.83 2.05 2.67
C PHE A 464 18.42 3.05 1.59
N HIS A 465 17.14 3.03 1.16
CA HIS A 465 16.65 3.89 0.08
C HIS A 465 16.48 5.37 0.48
N VAL A 466 16.39 5.68 1.77
CA VAL A 466 16.27 7.06 2.26
C VAL A 466 17.63 7.76 2.39
N GLY A 467 18.74 7.01 2.31
CA GLY A 467 20.09 7.54 2.18
C GLY A 467 20.58 8.39 3.36
N GLY A 468 20.07 8.13 4.57
CA GLY A 468 20.46 8.86 5.79
C GLY A 468 19.84 10.26 5.93
N VAL A 469 18.87 10.60 5.08
CA VAL A 469 18.04 11.79 5.27
C VAL A 469 17.22 11.62 6.54
N ALA A 470 17.19 12.64 7.39
CA ALA A 470 16.33 12.66 8.56
C ALA A 470 14.87 12.72 8.09
N SER A 471 14.22 11.54 8.02
CA SER A 471 12.79 11.47 7.79
C SER A 471 12.10 11.67 9.13
N ASN A 472 11.25 12.70 9.21
CA ASN A 472 10.34 13.00 10.32
C ASN A 472 10.79 12.37 11.66
N VAL A 473 11.59 13.06 12.41
CA VAL A 473 11.64 12.85 13.84
C VAL A 473 10.22 13.19 14.30
N ALA A 474 9.44 12.15 14.54
CA ALA A 474 8.15 12.34 15.13
C ALA A 474 8.35 13.18 16.37
N THR A 475 7.75 14.35 16.36
CA THR A 475 7.55 15.12 17.58
C THR A 475 6.71 14.25 18.50
N GLU A 476 7.35 13.52 19.42
CA GLU A 476 6.74 13.09 20.65
C GLU A 476 6.72 14.24 21.64
#